data_375a0c2cc4ca377ff22fce99a39d7fce
#
_entry.id   375a0c2cc4ca377ff22fce99a39d7fce
#
_cell.length_a   1.000
_cell.length_b   1.000
_cell.length_c   1.000
_cell.angle_alpha   90.00
_cell.angle_beta   90.00
_cell.angle_gamma   90.00
#
_symmetry.space_group_name_H-M   'P 1'
#
loop_
_entity.id
_entity.type
_entity.pdbx_description
1 polymer ?
#
loop_
_entity_poly.entity_id
_entity_poly.type
_entity_poly.pdbx_seq_one_letter_code
_entity_poly.pdbx_strand_id
1 'polypeptide(L)'
;MRQIRFHNGRIRYVMSRSRGWMVDPPAYIHPKILFGSGMALTPEFAEKHSITHVLNCAFDQDCPSWFPEKFPHNYRCLNAIDSLDVNILDWYNAFETNIQAFLRDEDCKNIYVHCQCGINRSGFLCLNFMVQKLNIDLNDAIRAILRQRPCALTNPSFRQQVISNSLSTLTKKLEKT
;
A
#
# COMPACT_ATOMS: atom_id res chain seq x y z
N MET A 1 14.76 4.53 23.38
CA MET A 1 14.21 3.67 22.29
C MET A 1 12.91 3.05 22.75
N ARG A 2 11.76 3.53 22.29
CA ARG A 2 10.47 2.89 22.56
C ARG A 2 10.30 1.74 21.57
N GLN A 3 10.43 0.50 22.03
CA GLN A 3 10.13 -0.69 21.24
C GLN A 3 8.68 -0.64 20.74
N ILE A 4 8.49 -0.76 19.42
CA ILE A 4 7.17 -0.94 18.83
C ILE A 4 6.69 -2.33 19.21
N ARG A 5 5.90 -2.43 20.30
CA ARG A 5 5.18 -3.66 20.62
C ARG A 5 3.92 -3.72 19.78
N PHE A 6 4.00 -4.38 18.64
CA PHE A 6 2.80 -4.77 17.91
C PHE A 6 2.05 -5.82 18.74
N HIS A 7 0.89 -5.46 19.27
CA HIS A 7 0.04 -6.41 19.96
C HIS A 7 -0.62 -7.34 18.94
N ASN A 8 -0.01 -8.51 18.72
CA ASN A 8 -0.60 -9.58 17.90
C ASN A 8 -2.05 -9.93 18.26
N GLY A 9 -2.46 -9.74 19.52
CA GLY A 9 -3.82 -9.95 19.99
C GLY A 9 -4.86 -9.00 19.38
N ARG A 10 -4.49 -7.75 19.08
CA ARG A 10 -5.42 -6.76 18.49
C ARG A 10 -5.71 -7.03 17.01
N ILE A 11 -4.72 -7.51 16.28
CA ILE A 11 -4.86 -7.92 14.87
C ILE A 11 -5.76 -9.16 14.76
N ARG A 12 -5.57 -10.17 15.64
CA ARG A 12 -6.45 -11.35 15.69
C ARG A 12 -7.90 -10.99 16.03
N TYR A 13 -8.12 -10.05 16.93
CA TYR A 13 -9.45 -9.62 17.34
C TYR A 13 -10.20 -8.88 16.22
N VAL A 14 -9.49 -8.04 15.44
CA VAL A 14 -10.08 -7.33 14.30
C VAL A 14 -10.38 -8.31 13.17
N MET A 15 -9.46 -9.23 12.85
CA MET A 15 -9.68 -10.26 11.83
C MET A 15 -10.82 -11.23 12.18
N SER A 16 -11.07 -11.50 13.46
CA SER A 16 -12.18 -12.37 13.90
C SER A 16 -13.55 -11.70 13.82
N ARG A 17 -13.62 -10.36 13.78
CA ARG A 17 -14.88 -9.60 13.65
C ARG A 17 -15.19 -9.17 12.22
N SER A 18 -14.19 -9.04 11.34
CA SER A 18 -14.42 -8.69 9.95
C SER A 18 -14.89 -9.93 9.16
N ARG A 19 -16.20 -10.10 9.07
CA ARG A 19 -16.83 -11.05 8.14
C ARG A 19 -16.67 -10.62 6.69
N GLY A 20 -15.45 -10.26 6.29
CA GLY A 20 -15.14 -9.88 4.94
C GLY A 20 -14.22 -8.66 4.88
N TRP A 21 -12.94 -8.88 5.04
CA TRP A 21 -11.88 -7.90 4.74
C TRP A 21 -11.94 -7.36 3.30
N MET A 22 -12.76 -7.95 2.43
CA MET A 22 -13.13 -7.44 1.11
C MET A 22 -13.98 -6.17 1.16
N VAL A 23 -14.62 -5.90 2.29
CA VAL A 23 -15.52 -4.76 2.50
C VAL A 23 -14.84 -3.64 3.31
N ASP A 24 -13.63 -3.87 3.81
CA ASP A 24 -12.90 -2.84 4.56
C ASP A 24 -12.63 -1.62 3.66
N PRO A 25 -12.85 -0.41 4.19
CA PRO A 25 -12.64 0.80 3.42
C PRO A 25 -11.18 0.93 2.97
N PRO A 26 -10.90 1.63 1.86
CA PRO A 26 -9.54 1.92 1.45
C PRO A 26 -8.87 2.85 2.46
N ALA A 27 -7.54 2.77 2.57
CA ALA A 27 -6.75 3.70 3.35
C ALA A 27 -6.12 4.76 2.45
N TYR A 28 -6.35 6.02 2.77
CA TYR A 28 -5.67 7.15 2.13
C TYR A 28 -4.30 7.35 2.76
N ILE A 29 -3.27 7.38 1.93
CA ILE A 29 -1.88 7.65 2.34
C ILE A 29 -1.39 9.02 1.86
N HIS A 30 -2.11 9.62 0.92
CA HIS A 30 -1.88 10.94 0.34
C HIS A 30 -3.23 11.45 -0.19
N PRO A 31 -3.46 12.78 -0.35
CA PRO A 31 -4.72 13.29 -0.91
C PRO A 31 -5.16 12.67 -2.23
N LYS A 32 -4.20 12.23 -3.07
CA LYS A 32 -4.44 11.58 -4.36
C LYS A 32 -4.14 10.08 -4.38
N ILE A 33 -3.76 9.45 -3.26
CA ILE A 33 -3.36 8.03 -3.26
C ILE A 33 -4.08 7.29 -2.15
N LEU A 34 -4.80 6.25 -2.54
CA LEU A 34 -5.47 5.34 -1.62
C LEU A 34 -5.15 3.89 -1.97
N PHE A 35 -5.15 3.00 -0.98
CA PHE A 35 -4.92 1.58 -1.23
C PHE A 35 -5.98 0.68 -0.61
N GLY A 36 -6.16 -0.50 -1.19
CA GLY A 36 -7.11 -1.48 -0.70
C GLY A 36 -7.05 -2.82 -1.45
N SER A 37 -8.17 -3.53 -1.46
CA SER A 37 -8.32 -4.82 -2.16
C SER A 37 -8.61 -4.61 -3.65
N GLY A 38 -7.99 -5.44 -4.51
CA GLY A 38 -8.35 -5.48 -5.93
C GLY A 38 -9.83 -5.80 -6.16
N MET A 39 -10.40 -6.66 -5.32
CA MET A 39 -11.83 -7.02 -5.41
C MET A 39 -12.79 -5.86 -5.13
N ALA A 40 -12.33 -4.81 -4.45
CA ALA A 40 -13.14 -3.62 -4.20
C ALA A 40 -13.22 -2.69 -5.43
N LEU A 41 -12.36 -2.87 -6.43
CA LEU A 41 -12.28 -1.99 -7.59
C LEU A 41 -13.42 -2.30 -8.58
N THR A 42 -14.63 -1.88 -8.22
CA THR A 42 -15.79 -1.86 -9.14
C THR A 42 -15.87 -0.51 -9.85
N PRO A 43 -16.63 -0.40 -10.97
CA PRO A 43 -16.87 0.89 -11.61
C PRO A 43 -17.45 1.95 -10.65
N GLU A 44 -18.40 1.56 -9.80
CA GLU A 44 -19.04 2.45 -8.82
C GLU A 44 -18.03 2.90 -7.73
N PHE A 45 -17.14 1.99 -7.29
CA PHE A 45 -16.09 2.33 -6.36
C PHE A 45 -15.09 3.32 -6.98
N ALA A 46 -14.70 3.08 -8.24
CA ALA A 46 -13.80 3.97 -8.95
C ALA A 46 -14.40 5.37 -9.15
N GLU A 47 -15.68 5.46 -9.51
CA GLU A 47 -16.41 6.71 -9.62
C GLU A 47 -16.50 7.42 -8.26
N LYS A 48 -16.95 6.72 -7.22
CA LYS A 48 -17.09 7.27 -5.85
C LYS A 48 -15.80 7.89 -5.33
N HIS A 49 -14.66 7.25 -5.63
CA HIS A 49 -13.35 7.70 -5.17
C HIS A 49 -12.56 8.47 -6.24
N SER A 50 -13.18 8.82 -7.36
CA SER A 50 -12.56 9.52 -8.50
C SER A 50 -11.25 8.86 -8.94
N ILE A 51 -11.21 7.53 -8.98
CA ILE A 51 -10.03 6.76 -9.37
C ILE A 51 -9.86 6.82 -10.88
N THR A 52 -8.75 7.35 -11.33
CA THR A 52 -8.38 7.43 -12.74
C THR A 52 -7.17 6.57 -13.09
N HIS A 53 -6.34 6.22 -12.09
CA HIS A 53 -5.12 5.45 -12.26
C HIS A 53 -5.08 4.30 -11.25
N VAL A 54 -4.55 3.15 -11.68
CA VAL A 54 -4.46 1.94 -10.85
C VAL A 54 -3.05 1.35 -10.91
N LEU A 55 -2.48 1.12 -9.73
CA LEU A 55 -1.24 0.36 -9.54
C LEU A 55 -1.54 -0.95 -8.82
N ASN A 56 -1.52 -2.05 -9.56
CA ASN A 56 -1.65 -3.39 -9.02
C ASN A 56 -0.27 -3.89 -8.52
N CYS A 57 -0.13 -4.07 -7.22
CA CYS A 57 1.09 -4.62 -6.63
C CYS A 57 1.15 -6.15 -6.69
N ALA A 58 0.08 -6.82 -7.08
CA ALA A 58 -0.01 -8.28 -7.21
C ALA A 58 0.12 -8.71 -8.69
N PHE A 59 -0.63 -9.71 -9.11
CA PHE A 59 -0.64 -10.20 -10.48
C PHE A 59 -1.84 -9.67 -11.25
N ASP A 60 -1.79 -9.71 -12.59
CA ASP A 60 -2.84 -9.14 -13.43
C ASP A 60 -4.23 -9.72 -13.12
N GLN A 61 -4.32 -11.01 -12.82
CA GLN A 61 -5.59 -11.67 -12.44
C GLN A 61 -6.17 -11.18 -11.10
N ASP A 62 -5.39 -10.47 -10.29
CA ASP A 62 -5.86 -9.88 -9.03
C ASP A 62 -6.51 -8.50 -9.23
N CYS A 63 -6.51 -7.97 -10.46
CA CYS A 63 -7.22 -6.75 -10.85
C CYS A 63 -8.47 -7.13 -11.64
N PRO A 64 -9.64 -6.53 -11.36
CA PRO A 64 -10.82 -6.68 -12.22
C PRO A 64 -10.51 -6.22 -13.65
N SER A 65 -10.76 -7.08 -14.63
CA SER A 65 -10.33 -6.88 -16.03
C SER A 65 -10.90 -5.62 -16.68
N TRP A 66 -12.07 -5.16 -16.23
CA TRP A 66 -12.73 -3.98 -16.76
C TRP A 66 -11.84 -2.72 -16.72
N PHE A 67 -10.96 -2.58 -15.70
CA PHE A 67 -10.15 -1.38 -15.58
C PHE A 67 -8.99 -1.36 -16.58
N PRO A 68 -8.10 -2.38 -16.64
CA PRO A 68 -7.05 -2.40 -17.67
C PRO A 68 -7.58 -2.50 -19.10
N GLU A 69 -8.73 -3.13 -19.35
CA GLU A 69 -9.37 -3.15 -20.66
C GLU A 69 -9.84 -1.77 -21.11
N LYS A 70 -10.43 -1.00 -20.20
CA LYS A 70 -10.97 0.32 -20.50
C LYS A 70 -9.92 1.42 -20.47
N PHE A 71 -8.92 1.28 -19.58
CA PHE A 71 -7.91 2.31 -19.29
C PHE A 71 -6.48 1.72 -19.30
N PRO A 72 -6.01 1.12 -20.41
CA PRO A 72 -4.73 0.42 -20.45
C PRO A 72 -3.52 1.31 -20.15
N HIS A 73 -3.58 2.60 -20.49
CA HIS A 73 -2.51 3.56 -20.23
C HIS A 73 -2.42 3.99 -18.75
N ASN A 74 -3.52 3.85 -18.01
CA ASN A 74 -3.65 4.28 -16.62
C ASN A 74 -3.49 3.11 -15.63
N TYR A 75 -3.09 1.94 -16.12
CA TYR A 75 -2.90 0.72 -15.35
C TYR A 75 -1.44 0.27 -15.40
N ARG A 76 -0.91 -0.16 -14.26
CA ARG A 76 0.38 -0.85 -14.14
C ARG A 76 0.28 -2.01 -13.16
N CYS A 77 1.07 -3.07 -13.43
CA CYS A 77 1.17 -4.25 -12.58
C CYS A 77 2.63 -4.50 -12.20
N LEU A 78 2.88 -4.79 -10.92
CA LEU A 78 4.23 -5.00 -10.39
C LEU A 78 4.61 -6.47 -10.27
N ASN A 79 3.64 -7.38 -10.26
CA ASN A 79 3.84 -8.82 -10.07
C ASN A 79 4.60 -9.17 -8.77
N ALA A 80 4.35 -8.43 -7.68
CA ALA A 80 4.98 -8.71 -6.40
C ALA A 80 4.38 -9.95 -5.73
N ILE A 81 5.24 -10.71 -5.04
CA ILE A 81 4.89 -11.94 -4.35
C ILE A 81 4.65 -11.66 -2.87
N ASP A 82 3.61 -12.24 -2.27
CA ASP A 82 3.34 -12.19 -0.82
C ASP A 82 3.84 -13.50 -0.17
N SER A 83 5.10 -13.50 0.23
CA SER A 83 5.75 -14.63 0.90
C SER A 83 6.65 -14.13 2.03
N LEU A 84 6.97 -15.01 2.98
CA LEU A 84 7.93 -14.71 4.05
C LEU A 84 9.37 -14.67 3.55
N ASP A 85 9.66 -15.31 2.42
CA ASP A 85 10.99 -15.52 1.87
C ASP A 85 11.41 -14.47 0.83
N VAL A 86 10.54 -13.52 0.51
CA VAL A 86 10.84 -12.46 -0.45
C VAL A 86 11.06 -11.13 0.23
N ASN A 87 11.80 -10.25 -0.42
CA ASN A 87 11.98 -8.88 0.02
C ASN A 87 11.00 -7.96 -0.72
N ILE A 88 9.98 -7.45 -0.03
CA ILE A 88 8.97 -6.56 -0.64
C ILE A 88 9.60 -5.26 -1.20
N LEU A 89 10.74 -4.85 -0.68
CA LEU A 89 11.43 -3.64 -1.12
C LEU A 89 12.09 -3.78 -2.50
N ASP A 90 12.23 -5.01 -3.03
CA ASP A 90 12.73 -5.23 -4.40
C ASP A 90 11.78 -4.62 -5.45
N TRP A 91 10.48 -4.49 -5.13
CA TRP A 91 9.49 -3.82 -5.98
C TRP A 91 9.35 -2.33 -5.71
N TYR A 92 10.05 -1.78 -4.69
CA TYR A 92 9.82 -0.40 -4.27
C TYR A 92 10.21 0.63 -5.33
N ASN A 93 11.32 0.45 -6.04
CA ASN A 93 11.73 1.38 -7.10
C ASN A 93 10.69 1.45 -8.23
N ALA A 94 10.18 0.31 -8.67
CA ALA A 94 9.12 0.24 -9.67
C ALA A 94 7.82 0.87 -9.14
N PHE A 95 7.46 0.59 -7.89
CA PHE A 95 6.31 1.19 -7.21
C PHE A 95 6.40 2.72 -7.23
N GLU A 96 7.50 3.27 -6.71
CA GLU A 96 7.72 4.71 -6.61
C GLU A 96 7.72 5.38 -7.97
N THR A 97 8.41 4.79 -8.96
CA THR A 97 8.47 5.32 -10.33
C THR A 97 7.08 5.43 -10.95
N ASN A 98 6.25 4.39 -10.81
CA ASN A 98 4.89 4.39 -11.35
C ASN A 98 3.98 5.39 -10.62
N ILE A 99 4.05 5.48 -9.29
CA ILE A 99 3.30 6.48 -8.52
C ILE A 99 3.68 7.90 -8.98
N GLN A 100 4.95 8.18 -9.12
CA GLN A 100 5.40 9.51 -9.56
C GLN A 100 5.02 9.81 -11.02
N ALA A 101 5.04 8.81 -11.91
CA ALA A 101 4.57 8.97 -13.27
C ALA A 101 3.08 9.32 -13.32
N PHE A 102 2.26 8.60 -12.56
CA PHE A 102 0.83 8.88 -12.45
C PHE A 102 0.54 10.26 -11.85
N LEU A 103 1.28 10.67 -10.81
CA LEU A 103 1.08 12.00 -10.19
C LEU A 103 1.43 13.17 -11.12
N ARG A 104 2.27 12.95 -12.15
CA ARG A 104 2.61 13.95 -13.17
C ARG A 104 1.61 14.00 -14.32
N ASP A 105 0.77 12.97 -14.45
CA ASP A 105 -0.28 12.94 -15.46
C ASP A 105 -1.36 13.97 -15.09
N GLU A 106 -1.65 14.89 -16.02
CA GLU A 106 -2.63 15.96 -15.82
C GLU A 106 -4.04 15.43 -15.62
N ASP A 107 -4.36 14.26 -16.21
CA ASP A 107 -5.65 13.59 -16.07
C ASP A 107 -5.76 12.79 -14.76
N CYS A 108 -4.68 12.70 -13.97
CA CYS A 108 -4.67 11.96 -12.72
C CYS A 108 -5.45 12.69 -11.63
N LYS A 109 -6.64 12.17 -11.30
CA LYS A 109 -7.39 12.58 -10.11
C LYS A 109 -6.91 11.82 -8.89
N ASN A 110 -7.20 10.52 -8.81
CA ASN A 110 -6.74 9.66 -7.73
C ASN A 110 -6.15 8.36 -8.25
N ILE A 111 -5.13 7.88 -7.55
CA ILE A 111 -4.45 6.62 -7.79
C ILE A 111 -4.96 5.59 -6.79
N TYR A 112 -5.45 4.45 -7.29
CA TYR A 112 -5.77 3.30 -6.47
C TYR A 112 -4.64 2.28 -6.51
N VAL A 113 -4.01 2.07 -5.37
CA VAL A 113 -2.99 1.04 -5.18
C VAL A 113 -3.65 -0.20 -4.58
N HIS A 114 -3.50 -1.35 -5.20
CA HIS A 114 -4.07 -2.58 -4.65
C HIS A 114 -3.13 -3.77 -4.78
N CYS A 115 -3.41 -4.81 -4.04
CA CYS A 115 -3.00 -6.18 -4.29
C CYS A 115 -4.27 -7.04 -4.22
N GLN A 116 -4.16 -8.35 -4.11
CA GLN A 116 -5.34 -9.21 -4.04
C GLN A 116 -6.30 -8.78 -2.92
N CYS A 117 -5.82 -8.72 -1.68
CA CYS A 117 -6.65 -8.43 -0.50
C CYS A 117 -6.45 -7.02 0.07
N GLY A 118 -5.47 -6.27 -0.40
CA GLY A 118 -5.12 -4.96 0.15
C GLY A 118 -4.61 -5.04 1.59
N ILE A 119 -3.85 -6.08 1.94
CA ILE A 119 -3.34 -6.33 3.29
C ILE A 119 -1.82 -6.09 3.34
N ASN A 120 -1.03 -6.82 2.55
CA ASN A 120 0.42 -6.85 2.68
C ASN A 120 1.14 -6.10 1.57
N ARG A 121 1.18 -6.62 0.33
CA ARG A 121 1.98 -6.07 -0.78
C ARG A 121 1.76 -4.57 -0.98
N SER A 122 0.54 -4.17 -1.26
CA SER A 122 0.16 -2.76 -1.42
C SER A 122 0.35 -1.96 -0.13
N GLY A 123 -0.01 -2.53 1.03
CA GLY A 123 0.11 -1.87 2.33
C GLY A 123 1.56 -1.54 2.69
N PHE A 124 2.50 -2.48 2.53
CA PHE A 124 3.90 -2.25 2.88
C PHE A 124 4.64 -1.36 1.89
N LEU A 125 4.32 -1.43 0.59
CA LEU A 125 4.86 -0.51 -0.40
C LEU A 125 4.36 0.93 -0.16
N CYS A 126 3.07 1.10 0.17
CA CYS A 126 2.51 2.37 0.58
C CYS A 126 3.14 2.89 1.88
N LEU A 127 3.32 2.03 2.89
CA LEU A 127 3.98 2.40 4.14
C LEU A 127 5.40 2.92 3.89
N ASN A 128 6.18 2.18 3.08
CA ASN A 128 7.54 2.62 2.76
C ASN A 128 7.55 3.95 2.00
N PHE A 129 6.60 4.17 1.10
CA PHE A 129 6.44 5.44 0.37
C PHE A 129 6.12 6.61 1.33
N MET A 130 5.23 6.41 2.29
CA MET A 130 4.92 7.43 3.31
C MET A 130 6.18 7.86 4.08
N VAL A 131 7.02 6.89 4.46
CA VAL A 131 8.23 7.17 5.23
C VAL A 131 9.33 7.78 4.36
N GLN A 132 9.60 7.21 3.18
CA GLN A 132 10.74 7.59 2.36
C GLN A 132 10.52 8.87 1.54
N LYS A 133 9.30 9.06 1.04
CA LYS A 133 8.96 10.17 0.12
C LYS A 133 8.13 11.27 0.75
N LEU A 134 7.18 10.92 1.59
CA LEU A 134 6.35 11.91 2.27
C LEU A 134 6.98 12.37 3.60
N ASN A 135 8.12 11.79 4.01
CA ASN A 135 8.82 12.07 5.26
C ASN A 135 7.95 11.97 6.52
N ILE A 136 6.98 11.05 6.51
CA ILE A 136 6.12 10.79 7.66
C ILE A 136 6.87 9.85 8.60
N ASP A 137 6.81 10.12 9.91
CA ASP A 137 7.36 9.20 10.92
C ASP A 137 6.76 7.79 10.76
N LEU A 138 7.60 6.76 10.90
CA LEU A 138 7.17 5.37 10.70
C LEU A 138 5.98 4.96 11.59
N ASN A 139 5.99 5.38 12.87
CA ASN A 139 4.90 5.05 13.79
C ASN A 139 3.62 5.79 13.42
N ASP A 140 3.74 7.04 12.96
CA ASP A 140 2.59 7.83 12.51
C ASP A 140 2.00 7.25 11.22
N ALA A 141 2.84 6.84 10.27
CA ALA A 141 2.42 6.19 9.04
C ALA A 141 1.67 4.86 9.33
N ILE A 142 2.23 4.01 10.21
CA ILE A 142 1.58 2.76 10.62
C ILE A 142 0.22 3.06 11.30
N ARG A 143 0.17 4.03 12.21
CA ARG A 143 -1.07 4.41 12.90
C ARG A 143 -2.12 4.94 11.92
N ALA A 144 -1.71 5.75 10.96
CA ALA A 144 -2.61 6.30 9.94
C ALA A 144 -3.23 5.21 9.06
N ILE A 145 -2.43 4.23 8.64
CA ILE A 145 -2.90 3.08 7.88
C ILE A 145 -3.85 2.23 8.72
N LEU A 146 -3.44 1.80 9.91
CA LEU A 146 -4.22 0.86 10.73
C LEU A 146 -5.52 1.44 11.29
N ARG A 147 -5.63 2.77 11.42
CA ARG A 147 -6.90 3.42 11.78
C ARG A 147 -7.93 3.30 10.67
N GLN A 148 -7.51 3.37 9.41
CA GLN A 148 -8.41 3.32 8.26
C GLN A 148 -8.63 1.89 7.78
N ARG A 149 -7.58 1.05 7.84
CA ARG A 149 -7.58 -0.33 7.36
C ARG A 149 -6.91 -1.27 8.37
N PRO A 150 -7.63 -1.68 9.43
CA PRO A 150 -7.06 -2.46 10.54
C PRO A 150 -6.53 -3.85 10.15
N CYS A 151 -6.95 -4.40 9.02
CA CYS A 151 -6.51 -5.69 8.49
C CYS A 151 -5.13 -5.62 7.80
N ALA A 152 -4.60 -4.42 7.52
CA ALA A 152 -3.36 -4.26 6.76
C ALA A 152 -2.09 -4.60 7.58
N LEU A 153 -0.96 -4.76 6.87
CA LEU A 153 0.39 -4.87 7.43
C LEU A 153 0.61 -6.11 8.33
N THR A 154 0.11 -7.26 7.92
CA THR A 154 0.17 -8.49 8.73
C THR A 154 1.39 -9.37 8.46
N ASN A 155 2.03 -9.30 7.28
CA ASN A 155 3.21 -10.09 6.95
C ASN A 155 4.40 -9.66 7.83
N PRO A 156 4.93 -10.54 8.72
CA PRO A 156 5.98 -10.17 9.67
C PRO A 156 7.33 -9.92 8.98
N SER A 157 7.62 -10.62 7.87
CA SER A 157 8.85 -10.44 7.10
C SER A 157 8.88 -9.06 6.46
N PHE A 158 7.82 -8.65 5.78
CA PHE A 158 7.71 -7.32 5.17
C PHE A 158 7.79 -6.21 6.21
N ARG A 159 7.19 -6.42 7.38
CA ARG A 159 7.27 -5.49 8.51
C ARG A 159 8.70 -5.24 8.93
N GLN A 160 9.48 -6.31 9.13
CA GLN A 160 10.88 -6.21 9.52
C GLN A 160 11.71 -5.49 8.45
N GLN A 161 11.47 -5.76 7.17
CA GLN A 161 12.17 -5.13 6.05
C GLN A 161 11.94 -3.62 6.02
N VAL A 162 10.69 -3.17 6.13
CA VAL A 162 10.36 -1.74 6.11
C VAL A 162 10.90 -1.01 7.34
N ILE A 163 10.85 -1.63 8.53
CA ILE A 163 11.43 -1.07 9.75
C ILE A 163 12.96 -0.89 9.59
N SER A 164 13.66 -1.93 9.13
CA SER A 164 15.11 -1.89 8.94
C SER A 164 15.52 -0.84 7.91
N ASN A 165 14.78 -0.74 6.80
CA ASN A 165 15.02 0.27 5.77
C ASN A 165 14.81 1.70 6.30
N SER A 166 13.77 1.91 7.10
CA SER A 166 13.48 3.21 7.72
C SER A 166 14.60 3.64 8.66
N LEU A 167 15.12 2.74 9.50
CA LEU A 167 16.21 3.02 10.41
C LEU A 167 17.50 3.36 9.66
N SER A 168 17.85 2.60 8.62
CA SER A 168 19.05 2.85 7.82
C SER A 168 19.00 4.21 7.11
N THR A 169 17.84 4.64 6.67
CA THR A 169 17.63 5.96 6.05
C THR A 169 17.82 7.09 7.05
N LEU A 170 17.34 6.93 8.28
CA LEU A 170 17.52 7.90 9.37
C LEU A 170 18.99 8.05 9.74
N THR A 171 19.71 6.96 9.87
CA THR A 171 21.18 6.98 10.16
C THR A 171 21.93 7.76 9.08
N LYS A 172 21.68 7.46 7.80
CA LYS A 172 22.31 8.16 6.68
C LYS A 172 21.97 9.67 6.61
N LYS A 173 20.79 10.06 7.08
CA LYS A 173 20.43 11.51 7.17
C LYS A 173 21.20 12.20 8.29
N LEU A 174 21.38 11.54 9.44
CA LEU A 174 22.14 12.10 10.58
C LEU A 174 23.64 12.22 10.29
N GLU A 175 24.23 11.31 9.51
CA GLU A 175 25.65 11.37 9.12
C GLU A 175 25.97 12.48 8.10
N LYS A 176 24.95 13.07 7.47
CA LYS A 176 25.11 14.14 6.46
C LYS A 176 24.83 15.55 7.02
N THR A 177 24.45 15.63 8.30
CA THR A 177 24.17 16.90 9.01
C THR A 177 25.29 17.26 9.93
#